data_b77cf666cfb84d28bc6140b23da143a6
#
_entry.id   b77cf666cfb84d28bc6140b23da143a6
#
_cell.length_a   1.000
_cell.length_b   1.000
_cell.length_c   1.000
_cell.angle_alpha   90.00
_cell.angle_beta   90.00
_cell.angle_gamma   90.00
#
_symmetry.space_group_name_H-M   'P 1'
#
loop_
_entity.id
_entity.type
_entity.pdbx_description
1 polymer ?
#
loop_
_entity_poly.entity_id
_entity_poly.type
_entity_poly.pdbx_seq_one_letter_code
_entity_poly.pdbx_strand_id
1 'polypeptide(L)'
;NSIERKNAYNADITYGTNNEFGFDYLRDNMAHSVDDLVQKPHHYAIVDEIDSVLIDDARTPLIISGPVPQGDRHEFIELKPKIQNLVNVQRKLLTSVLAESKKLISDGNNEKGGFKLLQVFRGMPKNKALIKFLSEEGIKLLLQKTENFYMQDNNREMPKIDAGLYYVIDEKNNQIELSDKGIDFISGSDDPNFFIMPEIGIEISKIESQKLSKEKEAKLKEKLFKEFSVKSERIHTMNQLLKAYALFEKDIQYVVVDNKVMIVDEQTGRIMDGRRYSDGLHQAIEAKENVKIEAATQT
;
A
#
# COMPACT_ATOMS: atom_id res chain seq x y z
N ASN A 1 33.77 -1.29 7.49
CA ASN A 1 34.41 -2.53 7.09
C ASN A 1 34.13 -3.60 8.14
N SER A 2 33.71 -4.83 7.72
CA SER A 2 33.36 -5.94 8.63
C SER A 2 34.54 -6.36 9.51
N ILE A 3 35.75 -6.36 8.99
CA ILE A 3 36.97 -6.73 9.73
C ILE A 3 37.26 -5.71 10.85
N GLU A 4 37.11 -4.44 10.59
CA GLU A 4 37.31 -3.38 11.60
C GLU A 4 36.28 -3.48 12.71
N ARG A 5 35.01 -3.75 12.36
CA ARG A 5 33.93 -3.98 13.36
C ARG A 5 34.23 -5.19 14.21
N LYS A 6 34.62 -6.31 13.60
CA LYS A 6 35.02 -7.53 14.34
C LYS A 6 36.18 -7.27 15.31
N ASN A 7 37.17 -6.51 14.88
CA ASN A 7 38.27 -6.10 15.75
C ASN A 7 37.82 -5.21 16.90
N ALA A 8 36.89 -4.29 16.65
CA ALA A 8 36.32 -3.44 17.69
C ALA A 8 35.56 -4.24 18.76
N TYR A 9 34.75 -5.23 18.34
CA TYR A 9 34.04 -6.12 19.27
C TYR A 9 34.96 -7.12 19.98
N ASN A 10 36.16 -7.36 19.50
CA ASN A 10 37.17 -8.19 20.18
C ASN A 10 37.97 -7.43 21.24
N ALA A 11 37.83 -6.12 21.31
CA ALA A 11 38.43 -5.32 22.38
C ALA A 11 37.77 -5.58 23.74
N ASP A 12 38.48 -5.26 24.83
CA ASP A 12 37.95 -5.40 26.20
C ASP A 12 36.77 -4.44 26.47
N ILE A 13 36.78 -3.27 25.83
CA ILE A 13 35.73 -2.26 25.90
C ILE A 13 35.39 -1.84 24.47
N THR A 14 34.12 -1.97 24.10
CA THR A 14 33.58 -1.49 22.80
C THR A 14 32.63 -0.34 23.11
N TYR A 15 32.83 0.77 22.39
CA TYR A 15 32.05 1.99 22.52
C TYR A 15 31.36 2.34 21.18
N GLY A 16 30.10 2.73 21.22
CA GLY A 16 29.36 3.10 20.02
C GLY A 16 27.95 3.59 20.34
N THR A 17 27.21 4.02 19.33
CA THR A 17 25.81 4.39 19.46
C THR A 17 24.91 3.15 19.50
N ASN A 18 23.73 3.28 20.13
CA ASN A 18 22.72 2.23 20.19
C ASN A 18 22.38 1.68 18.79
N ASN A 19 22.26 2.57 17.79
CA ASN A 19 21.93 2.20 16.41
C ASN A 19 23.04 1.35 15.76
N GLU A 20 24.31 1.66 15.99
CA GLU A 20 25.44 0.86 15.46
C GLU A 20 25.38 -0.58 15.98
N PHE A 21 25.21 -0.75 17.29
CA PHE A 21 25.06 -2.07 17.90
C PHE A 21 23.84 -2.81 17.36
N GLY A 22 22.70 -2.12 17.22
CA GLY A 22 21.48 -2.69 16.72
C GLY A 22 21.58 -3.12 15.24
N PHE A 23 22.18 -2.30 14.38
CA PHE A 23 22.42 -2.65 12.99
C PHE A 23 23.40 -3.82 12.82
N ASP A 24 24.44 -3.87 13.64
CA ASP A 24 25.38 -5.01 13.62
C ASP A 24 24.71 -6.30 14.08
N TYR A 25 23.84 -6.22 15.09
CA TYR A 25 23.02 -7.36 15.51
C TYR A 25 22.11 -7.86 14.38
N LEU A 26 21.44 -6.96 13.68
CA LEU A 26 20.61 -7.34 12.54
C LEU A 26 21.44 -7.98 11.40
N ARG A 27 22.62 -7.43 11.08
CA ARG A 27 23.52 -8.01 10.07
C ARG A 27 24.01 -9.40 10.47
N ASP A 28 24.35 -9.59 11.73
CA ASP A 28 24.78 -10.89 12.25
C ASP A 28 23.65 -11.94 12.15
N ASN A 29 22.38 -11.55 12.38
CA ASN A 29 21.24 -12.45 12.19
C ASN A 29 20.96 -12.78 10.71
N MET A 30 21.48 -12.01 9.78
CA MET A 30 21.40 -12.26 8.33
C MET A 30 22.63 -13.00 7.78
N ALA A 31 23.66 -13.25 8.62
CA ALA A 31 24.90 -13.90 8.19
C ALA A 31 24.66 -15.37 7.81
N HIS A 32 25.31 -15.81 6.74
CA HIS A 32 25.23 -17.20 6.27
C HIS A 32 26.24 -18.13 6.94
N SER A 33 27.29 -17.57 7.55
CA SER A 33 28.34 -18.31 8.23
C SER A 33 28.66 -17.69 9.58
N VAL A 34 29.04 -18.52 10.54
CA VAL A 34 29.52 -18.08 11.88
C VAL A 34 30.77 -17.19 11.77
N ASP A 35 31.56 -17.42 10.72
CA ASP A 35 32.77 -16.64 10.48
C ASP A 35 32.47 -15.19 10.06
N ASP A 36 31.28 -14.91 9.56
CA ASP A 36 30.81 -13.59 9.13
C ASP A 36 30.29 -12.75 10.30
N LEU A 37 30.03 -13.37 11.46
CA LEU A 37 29.55 -12.65 12.64
C LEU A 37 30.60 -11.65 13.15
N VAL A 38 30.17 -10.47 13.47
CA VAL A 38 31.03 -9.40 13.99
C VAL A 38 30.92 -9.24 15.49
N GLN A 39 29.73 -9.48 16.06
CA GLN A 39 29.49 -9.38 17.51
C GLN A 39 29.85 -10.68 18.22
N LYS A 40 30.23 -10.57 19.48
CA LYS A 40 30.41 -11.67 20.42
C LYS A 40 29.47 -11.48 21.62
N PRO A 41 29.24 -12.51 22.47
CA PRO A 41 28.44 -12.36 23.65
C PRO A 41 28.97 -11.21 24.55
N HIS A 42 28.07 -10.32 24.97
CA HIS A 42 28.37 -9.20 25.84
C HIS A 42 28.21 -9.63 27.31
N HIS A 43 29.17 -9.32 28.14
CA HIS A 43 29.11 -9.61 29.58
C HIS A 43 28.45 -8.50 30.38
N TYR A 44 28.61 -7.25 29.94
CA TYR A 44 28.11 -6.07 30.62
C TYR A 44 27.83 -4.95 29.62
N ALA A 45 26.78 -4.18 29.84
CA ALA A 45 26.45 -3.01 29.05
C ALA A 45 26.20 -1.80 29.98
N ILE A 46 26.75 -0.67 29.58
CA ILE A 46 26.44 0.64 30.17
C ILE A 46 25.68 1.41 29.12
N VAL A 47 24.47 1.83 29.42
CA VAL A 47 23.60 2.61 28.54
C VAL A 47 23.49 4.02 29.10
N ASP A 48 23.97 4.99 28.33
CA ASP A 48 23.79 6.41 28.60
C ASP A 48 22.54 6.93 27.88
N GLU A 49 21.94 8.03 28.36
CA GLU A 49 20.70 8.60 27.79
C GLU A 49 19.58 7.56 27.66
N ILE A 50 19.36 6.79 28.71
CA ILE A 50 18.47 5.62 28.72
C ILE A 50 17.01 5.98 28.40
N ASP A 51 16.55 7.18 28.74
CA ASP A 51 15.25 7.73 28.38
C ASP A 51 15.12 7.91 26.86
N SER A 52 16.11 8.47 26.19
CA SER A 52 16.14 8.55 24.74
C SER A 52 16.12 7.16 24.11
N VAL A 53 16.95 6.24 24.58
CA VAL A 53 17.10 4.91 23.96
C VAL A 53 15.88 4.01 24.20
N LEU A 54 15.35 3.95 25.44
CA LEU A 54 14.31 3.00 25.82
C LEU A 54 12.90 3.58 25.83
N ILE A 55 12.74 4.89 25.75
CA ILE A 55 11.43 5.56 25.75
C ILE A 55 11.17 6.25 24.40
N ASP A 56 11.99 7.23 24.03
CA ASP A 56 11.74 8.05 22.84
C ASP A 56 11.95 7.26 21.55
N ASP A 57 13.07 6.53 21.45
CA ASP A 57 13.41 5.73 20.27
C ASP A 57 12.86 4.30 20.32
N ALA A 58 12.24 3.88 21.41
CA ALA A 58 11.79 2.49 21.62
C ALA A 58 10.82 2.00 20.55
N ARG A 59 10.06 2.91 19.91
CA ARG A 59 9.12 2.61 18.82
C ARG A 59 9.72 2.77 17.43
N THR A 60 10.95 3.24 17.32
CA THR A 60 11.62 3.46 16.05
C THR A 60 12.34 2.17 15.63
N PRO A 61 11.82 1.41 14.65
CA PRO A 61 12.47 0.17 14.24
C PRO A 61 13.79 0.47 13.50
N LEU A 62 14.79 -0.37 13.75
CA LEU A 62 15.98 -0.41 12.92
C LEU A 62 15.69 -1.22 11.67
N ILE A 63 15.90 -0.64 10.49
CA ILE A 63 15.53 -1.25 9.21
C ILE A 63 16.78 -1.34 8.34
N ILE A 64 17.09 -2.56 7.85
CA ILE A 64 18.07 -2.77 6.80
C ILE A 64 17.31 -2.98 5.49
N SER A 65 17.55 -2.12 4.53
CA SER A 65 16.98 -2.24 3.19
C SER A 65 18.07 -2.17 2.13
N GLY A 66 17.88 -2.90 1.06
CA GLY A 66 18.77 -2.91 -0.09
C GLY A 66 18.03 -2.93 -1.41
N PRO A 67 18.63 -2.46 -2.51
CA PRO A 67 18.01 -2.52 -3.82
C PRO A 67 17.82 -3.98 -4.24
N VAL A 68 16.66 -4.30 -4.78
CA VAL A 68 16.37 -5.61 -5.36
C VAL A 68 16.89 -5.64 -6.79
N PRO A 69 17.71 -6.63 -7.17
CA PRO A 69 18.28 -6.72 -8.53
C PRO A 69 17.24 -7.00 -9.63
N GLN A 70 15.99 -7.24 -9.28
CA GLN A 70 14.97 -7.66 -10.24
C GLN A 70 14.10 -6.51 -10.74
N GLY A 71 14.18 -6.33 -12.06
CA GLY A 71 13.06 -5.98 -12.93
C GLY A 71 12.53 -4.56 -12.84
N ASP A 72 13.24 -3.62 -13.45
CA ASP A 72 12.76 -2.27 -13.80
C ASP A 72 11.55 -2.23 -14.75
N ARG A 73 10.71 -3.25 -14.78
CA ARG A 73 9.44 -3.22 -15.51
C ARG A 73 8.32 -2.70 -14.62
N HIS A 74 8.53 -1.51 -14.09
CA HIS A 74 7.45 -0.84 -13.40
C HIS A 74 6.49 -0.26 -14.43
N GLU A 75 5.38 -0.93 -14.63
CA GLU A 75 4.25 -0.42 -15.44
C GLU A 75 3.58 0.80 -14.78
N PHE A 76 4.20 1.39 -13.73
CA PHE A 76 3.66 2.57 -13.04
C PHE A 76 3.37 3.73 -13.98
N ILE A 77 4.29 4.03 -14.89
CA ILE A 77 4.15 5.15 -15.83
C ILE A 77 3.02 4.87 -16.83
N GLU A 78 2.92 3.63 -17.31
CA GLU A 78 1.93 3.22 -18.30
C GLU A 78 0.52 3.16 -17.69
N LEU A 79 0.41 2.68 -16.46
CA LEU A 79 -0.87 2.51 -15.76
C LEU A 79 -1.38 3.79 -15.11
N LYS A 80 -0.49 4.74 -14.80
CA LYS A 80 -0.83 6.01 -14.16
C LYS A 80 -1.99 6.76 -14.83
N PRO A 81 -2.03 6.98 -16.16
CA PRO A 81 -3.11 7.72 -16.79
C PRO A 81 -4.48 7.05 -16.57
N LYS A 82 -4.54 5.71 -16.61
CA LYS A 82 -5.77 4.95 -16.38
C LYS A 82 -6.28 5.14 -14.95
N ILE A 83 -5.39 5.01 -13.97
CA ILE A 83 -5.73 5.19 -12.55
C ILE A 83 -6.11 6.63 -12.24
N GLN A 84 -5.37 7.61 -12.78
CA GLN A 84 -5.70 9.02 -12.60
C GLN A 84 -7.08 9.37 -13.16
N ASN A 85 -7.43 8.81 -14.30
CA ASN A 85 -8.76 8.98 -14.90
C ASN A 85 -9.84 8.35 -14.02
N LEU A 86 -9.64 7.11 -13.55
CA LEU A 86 -10.55 6.42 -12.63
C LEU A 86 -10.83 7.26 -11.38
N VAL A 87 -9.77 7.74 -10.72
CA VAL A 87 -9.87 8.57 -9.51
C VAL A 87 -10.63 9.87 -9.78
N ASN A 88 -10.38 10.51 -10.92
CA ASN A 88 -11.06 11.74 -11.32
C ASN A 88 -12.56 11.50 -11.59
N VAL A 89 -12.90 10.40 -12.25
CA VAL A 89 -14.30 10.02 -12.52
C VAL A 89 -15.03 9.74 -11.21
N GLN A 90 -14.43 8.96 -10.30
CA GLN A 90 -15.01 8.72 -8.98
C GLN A 90 -15.21 10.01 -8.19
N ARG A 91 -14.21 10.89 -8.19
CA ARG A 91 -14.30 12.19 -7.49
C ARG A 91 -15.46 13.04 -8.01
N LYS A 92 -15.63 13.12 -9.34
CA LYS A 92 -16.75 13.84 -9.95
C LYS A 92 -18.09 13.23 -9.57
N LEU A 93 -18.20 11.90 -9.67
CA LEU A 93 -19.40 11.15 -9.27
C LEU A 93 -19.77 11.46 -7.80
N LEU A 94 -18.82 11.29 -6.89
CA LEU A 94 -19.08 11.44 -5.47
C LEU A 94 -19.32 12.88 -5.03
N THR A 95 -18.81 13.85 -5.76
CA THR A 95 -19.17 15.27 -5.55
C THR A 95 -20.64 15.53 -5.83
N SER A 96 -21.20 14.96 -6.90
CA SER A 96 -22.63 15.05 -7.20
C SER A 96 -23.48 14.26 -6.21
N VAL A 97 -23.05 13.06 -5.84
CA VAL A 97 -23.73 12.21 -4.83
C VAL A 97 -23.78 12.89 -3.47
N LEU A 98 -22.70 13.59 -3.05
CA LEU A 98 -22.70 14.37 -1.80
C LEU A 98 -23.70 15.52 -1.83
N ALA A 99 -23.82 16.24 -2.94
CA ALA A 99 -24.80 17.31 -3.09
C ALA A 99 -26.23 16.77 -3.03
N GLU A 100 -26.48 15.64 -3.68
CA GLU A 100 -27.78 14.93 -3.63
C GLU A 100 -28.09 14.45 -2.20
N SER A 101 -27.12 13.86 -1.50
CA SER A 101 -27.27 13.42 -0.12
C SER A 101 -27.68 14.59 0.80
N LYS A 102 -27.00 15.73 0.69
CA LYS A 102 -27.32 16.93 1.47
C LYS A 102 -28.75 17.40 1.24
N LYS A 103 -29.17 17.43 -0.01
CA LYS A 103 -30.54 17.83 -0.37
C LYS A 103 -31.57 16.86 0.22
N LEU A 104 -31.38 15.54 0.05
CA LEU A 104 -32.28 14.53 0.58
C LEU A 104 -32.41 14.60 2.10
N ILE A 105 -31.32 14.83 2.82
CA ILE A 105 -31.33 14.96 4.27
C ILE A 105 -32.06 16.23 4.69
N SER A 106 -31.83 17.37 4.01
CA SER A 106 -32.54 18.62 4.29
C SER A 106 -34.04 18.51 4.03
N ASP A 107 -34.43 17.71 3.05
CA ASP A 107 -35.84 17.41 2.73
C ASP A 107 -36.48 16.38 3.69
N GLY A 108 -35.74 15.92 4.71
CA GLY A 108 -36.20 14.95 5.70
C GLY A 108 -36.10 13.48 5.27
N ASN A 109 -35.60 13.18 4.07
CA ASN A 109 -35.45 11.82 3.58
C ASN A 109 -34.11 11.21 4.04
N ASN A 110 -34.04 10.87 5.34
CA ASN A 110 -32.82 10.38 5.97
C ASN A 110 -32.38 8.99 5.47
N GLU A 111 -33.29 8.14 5.02
CA GLU A 111 -32.94 6.81 4.51
C GLU A 111 -32.16 6.93 3.20
N LYS A 112 -32.71 7.58 2.19
CA LYS A 112 -32.03 7.78 0.91
C LYS A 112 -30.79 8.68 1.03
N GLY A 113 -30.90 9.72 1.86
CA GLY A 113 -29.79 10.63 2.14
C GLY A 113 -28.65 9.94 2.84
N GLY A 114 -28.91 9.07 3.82
CA GLY A 114 -27.94 8.25 4.52
C GLY A 114 -27.25 7.22 3.59
N PHE A 115 -28.02 6.57 2.70
CA PHE A 115 -27.46 5.71 1.67
C PHE A 115 -26.41 6.42 0.81
N LYS A 116 -26.76 7.59 0.27
CA LYS A 116 -25.86 8.42 -0.52
C LYS A 116 -24.66 8.91 0.29
N LEU A 117 -24.87 9.29 1.54
CA LEU A 117 -23.81 9.70 2.44
C LEU A 117 -22.80 8.58 2.68
N LEU A 118 -23.29 7.36 2.90
CA LEU A 118 -22.44 6.19 3.09
C LEU A 118 -21.64 5.86 1.80
N GLN A 119 -22.24 6.00 0.61
CA GLN A 119 -21.51 5.85 -0.66
C GLN A 119 -20.34 6.82 -0.73
N VAL A 120 -20.56 8.11 -0.40
CA VAL A 120 -19.49 9.12 -0.42
C VAL A 120 -18.40 8.77 0.60
N PHE A 121 -18.79 8.37 1.80
CA PHE A 121 -17.84 8.00 2.86
C PHE A 121 -16.97 6.80 2.45
N ARG A 122 -17.56 5.76 1.85
CA ARG A 122 -16.81 4.58 1.39
C ARG A 122 -15.92 4.83 0.17
N GLY A 123 -16.29 5.78 -0.68
CA GLY A 123 -15.53 6.05 -1.91
C GLY A 123 -14.56 7.22 -1.82
N MET A 124 -14.70 8.11 -0.83
CA MET A 124 -13.87 9.32 -0.67
C MET A 124 -13.91 9.86 0.76
N PRO A 125 -13.47 9.08 1.77
CA PRO A 125 -13.60 9.44 3.19
C PRO A 125 -12.87 10.73 3.57
N LYS A 126 -11.70 11.01 2.97
CA LYS A 126 -10.88 12.20 3.23
C LYS A 126 -11.35 13.47 2.51
N ASN A 127 -12.52 13.45 1.86
CA ASN A 127 -13.02 14.64 1.17
C ASN A 127 -13.35 15.77 2.14
N LYS A 128 -12.76 16.94 1.91
CA LYS A 128 -12.96 18.13 2.79
C LYS A 128 -14.42 18.55 2.91
N ALA A 129 -15.21 18.47 1.83
CA ALA A 129 -16.62 18.82 1.85
C ALA A 129 -17.48 17.80 2.62
N LEU A 130 -17.10 16.51 2.55
CA LEU A 130 -17.70 15.45 3.37
C LEU A 130 -17.37 15.65 4.85
N ILE A 131 -16.09 15.87 5.19
CA ILE A 131 -15.65 16.09 6.58
C ILE A 131 -16.38 17.29 7.19
N LYS A 132 -16.50 18.40 6.43
CA LYS A 132 -17.26 19.56 6.88
C LYS A 132 -18.73 19.20 7.11
N PHE A 133 -19.35 18.42 6.24
CA PHE A 133 -20.75 18.00 6.38
C PHE A 133 -20.94 17.06 7.58
N LEU A 134 -20.01 16.15 7.83
CA LEU A 134 -20.04 15.25 9.00
C LEU A 134 -19.89 16.00 10.34
N SER A 135 -19.40 17.23 10.33
CA SER A 135 -19.32 18.08 11.51
C SER A 135 -20.65 18.76 11.85
N GLU A 136 -21.64 18.72 10.96
CA GLU A 136 -22.99 19.23 11.23
C GLU A 136 -23.74 18.30 12.18
N GLU A 137 -24.63 18.88 13.02
CA GLU A 137 -25.35 18.14 14.05
C GLU A 137 -26.20 17.01 13.47
N GLY A 138 -26.09 15.82 14.05
CA GLY A 138 -26.86 14.62 13.65
C GLY A 138 -26.34 13.87 12.41
N ILE A 139 -25.52 14.48 11.56
CA ILE A 139 -25.06 13.85 10.30
C ILE A 139 -24.14 12.66 10.55
N LYS A 140 -23.20 12.79 11.48
CA LYS A 140 -22.32 11.69 11.87
C LYS A 140 -23.10 10.49 12.46
N LEU A 141 -24.12 10.80 13.26
CA LEU A 141 -25.01 9.77 13.84
C LEU A 141 -25.83 9.08 12.75
N LEU A 142 -26.31 9.82 11.76
CA LEU A 142 -27.03 9.28 10.61
C LEU A 142 -26.12 8.33 9.80
N LEU A 143 -24.88 8.75 9.53
CA LEU A 143 -23.89 7.89 8.85
C LEU A 143 -23.69 6.58 9.62
N GLN A 144 -23.43 6.63 10.93
CA GLN A 144 -23.21 5.45 11.76
C GLN A 144 -24.44 4.52 11.79
N LYS A 145 -25.65 5.06 11.89
CA LYS A 145 -26.89 4.27 11.84
C LYS A 145 -27.04 3.58 10.49
N THR A 146 -26.76 4.29 9.40
CA THR A 146 -26.84 3.74 8.05
C THR A 146 -25.77 2.65 7.85
N GLU A 147 -24.53 2.91 8.26
CA GLU A 147 -23.44 1.94 8.17
C GLU A 147 -23.80 0.65 8.96
N ASN A 148 -24.24 0.80 10.21
CA ASN A 148 -24.64 -0.35 11.03
C ASN A 148 -25.78 -1.16 10.39
N PHE A 149 -26.75 -0.49 9.74
CA PHE A 149 -27.81 -1.18 9.04
C PHE A 149 -27.29 -2.03 7.87
N TYR A 150 -26.40 -1.50 7.05
CA TYR A 150 -25.82 -2.22 5.91
C TYR A 150 -24.75 -3.25 6.29
N MET A 151 -24.18 -3.15 7.51
CA MET A 151 -23.24 -4.13 8.07
C MET A 151 -23.95 -5.33 8.73
N GLN A 152 -25.26 -5.30 8.93
CA GLN A 152 -26.01 -6.42 9.49
C GLN A 152 -25.89 -7.67 8.58
N ASP A 153 -26.14 -8.84 9.16
CA ASP A 153 -26.12 -10.11 8.46
C ASP A 153 -24.82 -10.37 7.66
N ASN A 154 -23.70 -10.08 8.31
CA ASN A 154 -22.36 -10.32 7.73
C ASN A 154 -22.08 -9.48 6.46
N ASN A 155 -22.48 -8.21 6.47
CA ASN A 155 -22.32 -7.25 5.35
C ASN A 155 -23.10 -7.60 4.07
N ARG A 156 -24.15 -8.40 4.15
CA ARG A 156 -24.93 -8.89 3.00
C ARG A 156 -25.46 -7.77 2.11
N GLU A 157 -25.81 -6.64 2.70
CA GLU A 157 -26.42 -5.51 2.00
C GLU A 157 -25.38 -4.45 1.55
N MET A 158 -24.15 -4.52 2.06
CA MET A 158 -23.09 -3.57 1.74
C MET A 158 -22.74 -3.50 0.23
N PRO A 159 -22.75 -4.61 -0.52
CA PRO A 159 -22.52 -4.57 -1.97
C PRO A 159 -23.49 -3.65 -2.73
N LYS A 160 -24.69 -3.37 -2.21
CA LYS A 160 -25.61 -2.40 -2.82
C LYS A 160 -25.10 -0.97 -2.75
N ILE A 161 -24.37 -0.62 -1.68
CA ILE A 161 -23.69 0.67 -1.54
C ILE A 161 -22.53 0.74 -2.53
N ASP A 162 -21.73 -0.32 -2.59
CA ASP A 162 -20.48 -0.38 -3.32
C ASP A 162 -20.68 -0.47 -4.84
N ALA A 163 -21.77 -1.07 -5.31
CA ALA A 163 -22.08 -1.21 -6.73
C ALA A 163 -22.14 0.11 -7.52
N GLY A 164 -22.41 1.22 -6.83
CA GLY A 164 -22.40 2.54 -7.44
C GLY A 164 -20.99 3.13 -7.65
N LEU A 165 -19.97 2.60 -6.97
CA LEU A 165 -18.61 3.11 -6.90
C LEU A 165 -17.71 2.41 -7.91
N TYR A 166 -16.62 3.05 -8.30
CA TYR A 166 -15.55 2.43 -9.09
C TYR A 166 -14.52 1.72 -8.20
N TYR A 167 -14.33 2.21 -6.98
CA TYR A 167 -13.52 1.58 -5.94
C TYR A 167 -14.02 1.99 -4.57
N VAL A 168 -13.70 1.18 -3.58
CA VAL A 168 -14.06 1.36 -2.18
C VAL A 168 -12.79 1.50 -1.35
N ILE A 169 -12.83 2.39 -0.36
CA ILE A 169 -11.72 2.67 0.55
C ILE A 169 -12.09 2.15 1.94
N ASP A 170 -11.23 1.30 2.49
CA ASP A 170 -11.20 0.94 3.90
C ASP A 170 -10.00 1.65 4.58
N GLU A 171 -10.29 2.78 5.22
CA GLU A 171 -9.25 3.56 5.90
C GLU A 171 -8.63 2.82 7.08
N LYS A 172 -9.41 1.97 7.79
CA LYS A 172 -8.92 1.26 8.97
C LYS A 172 -7.82 0.27 8.62
N ASN A 173 -7.98 -0.39 7.48
CA ASN A 173 -7.04 -1.41 7.01
C ASN A 173 -6.07 -0.88 5.93
N ASN A 174 -6.14 0.41 5.59
CA ASN A 174 -5.39 1.00 4.47
C ASN A 174 -5.53 0.19 3.17
N GLN A 175 -6.74 -0.30 2.91
CA GLN A 175 -7.05 -1.12 1.73
C GLN A 175 -7.95 -0.36 0.77
N ILE A 176 -7.78 -0.67 -0.50
CA ILE A 176 -8.64 -0.21 -1.59
C ILE A 176 -9.01 -1.41 -2.43
N GLU A 177 -10.29 -1.54 -2.73
CA GLU A 177 -10.83 -2.60 -3.57
C GLU A 177 -11.52 -2.00 -4.78
N LEU A 178 -11.15 -2.47 -5.97
CA LEU A 178 -11.87 -2.14 -7.19
C LEU A 178 -13.21 -2.86 -7.20
N SER A 179 -14.28 -2.14 -7.55
CA SER A 179 -15.56 -2.76 -7.86
C SER A 179 -15.57 -3.32 -9.29
N ASP A 180 -16.57 -4.14 -9.63
CA ASP A 180 -16.77 -4.62 -11.01
C ASP A 180 -16.81 -3.44 -12.00
N LYS A 181 -17.50 -2.36 -11.64
CA LYS A 181 -17.55 -1.12 -12.42
C LYS A 181 -16.18 -0.47 -12.62
N GLY A 182 -15.31 -0.52 -11.62
CA GLY A 182 -13.94 -0.03 -11.70
C GLY A 182 -13.07 -0.91 -12.59
N ILE A 183 -13.22 -2.22 -12.46
CA ILE A 183 -12.56 -3.22 -13.30
C ILE A 183 -12.94 -3.02 -14.78
N ASP A 184 -14.22 -2.91 -15.09
CA ASP A 184 -14.72 -2.67 -16.44
C ASP A 184 -14.19 -1.36 -17.02
N PHE A 185 -14.14 -0.31 -16.19
CA PHE A 185 -13.65 1.01 -16.60
C PHE A 185 -12.16 0.99 -16.98
N ILE A 186 -11.33 0.27 -16.24
CA ILE A 186 -9.87 0.19 -16.48
C ILE A 186 -9.56 -0.76 -17.64
N SER A 187 -10.26 -1.90 -17.72
CA SER A 187 -10.08 -2.90 -18.78
C SER A 187 -10.38 -2.31 -20.16
N GLY A 188 -11.41 -1.45 -20.23
CA GLY A 188 -11.82 -0.85 -21.49
C GLY A 188 -12.22 -1.89 -22.55
N SER A 189 -12.31 -1.46 -23.82
CA SER A 189 -12.59 -2.34 -24.95
C SER A 189 -11.37 -3.12 -25.45
N ASP A 190 -10.16 -2.71 -25.05
CA ASP A 190 -8.91 -3.16 -25.68
C ASP A 190 -8.38 -4.47 -25.09
N ASP A 191 -8.62 -4.75 -23.81
CA ASP A 191 -8.20 -5.99 -23.16
C ASP A 191 -9.24 -6.46 -22.12
N PRO A 192 -10.29 -7.19 -22.53
CA PRO A 192 -11.29 -7.73 -21.62
C PRO A 192 -10.72 -8.67 -20.56
N ASN A 193 -9.54 -9.26 -20.82
CA ASN A 193 -8.86 -10.20 -19.93
C ASN A 193 -7.80 -9.53 -19.06
N PHE A 194 -7.76 -8.21 -19.00
CA PHE A 194 -6.75 -7.45 -18.27
C PHE A 194 -6.65 -7.89 -16.79
N PHE A 195 -7.78 -8.09 -16.12
CA PHE A 195 -7.87 -8.51 -14.73
C PHE A 195 -8.09 -10.01 -14.53
N ILE A 196 -8.32 -10.77 -15.61
CA ILE A 196 -8.58 -12.20 -15.48
C ILE A 196 -7.27 -12.92 -15.26
N MET A 197 -7.07 -13.38 -14.03
CA MET A 197 -5.95 -14.24 -13.69
C MET A 197 -6.19 -15.65 -14.22
N PRO A 198 -5.20 -16.29 -14.88
CA PRO A 198 -5.34 -17.68 -15.26
C PRO A 198 -5.43 -18.55 -14.01
N GLU A 199 -6.40 -19.46 -13.97
CA GLU A 199 -6.51 -20.47 -12.93
C GLU A 199 -5.42 -21.52 -13.13
N ILE A 200 -4.27 -21.32 -12.50
CA ILE A 200 -3.06 -22.15 -12.69
C ILE A 200 -3.36 -23.63 -12.58
N GLY A 201 -4.16 -24.04 -11.59
CA GLY A 201 -4.50 -25.46 -11.38
C GLY A 201 -5.26 -26.07 -12.55
N ILE A 202 -6.27 -25.35 -13.07
CA ILE A 202 -7.06 -25.79 -14.22
C ILE A 202 -6.22 -25.83 -15.48
N GLU A 203 -5.43 -24.77 -15.73
CA GLU A 203 -4.60 -24.69 -16.92
C GLU A 203 -3.47 -25.73 -16.91
N ILE A 204 -2.85 -26.00 -15.78
CA ILE A 204 -1.87 -27.10 -15.62
C ILE A 204 -2.53 -28.45 -15.92
N SER A 205 -3.72 -28.72 -15.35
CA SER A 205 -4.45 -29.97 -15.61
C SER A 205 -4.81 -30.12 -17.09
N LYS A 206 -5.17 -29.06 -17.79
CA LYS A 206 -5.39 -29.06 -19.25
C LYS A 206 -4.11 -29.40 -20.01
N ILE A 207 -2.97 -28.81 -19.64
CA ILE A 207 -1.67 -29.08 -20.28
C ILE A 207 -1.27 -30.56 -20.07
N GLU A 208 -1.42 -31.08 -18.87
CA GLU A 208 -1.09 -32.48 -18.53
C GLU A 208 -1.99 -33.50 -19.27
N SER A 209 -3.28 -33.15 -19.48
CA SER A 209 -4.22 -33.98 -20.19
C SER A 209 -3.91 -34.14 -21.70
N GLN A 210 -3.14 -33.23 -22.29
CA GLN A 210 -2.81 -33.20 -23.72
C GLN A 210 -1.74 -34.20 -24.12
N LYS A 211 -1.20 -35.03 -23.22
CA LYS A 211 -0.17 -36.08 -23.47
C LYS A 211 0.98 -35.59 -24.37
N LEU A 212 1.48 -34.39 -24.11
CA LEU A 212 2.58 -33.78 -24.85
C LEU A 212 3.94 -34.39 -24.44
N SER A 213 4.97 -34.12 -25.26
CA SER A 213 6.34 -34.47 -24.82
C SER A 213 6.73 -33.60 -23.60
N LYS A 214 7.53 -34.17 -22.67
CA LYS A 214 7.99 -33.51 -21.45
C LYS A 214 8.56 -32.12 -21.70
N GLU A 215 9.28 -31.92 -22.79
CA GLU A 215 9.85 -30.60 -23.18
C GLU A 215 8.77 -29.59 -23.57
N LYS A 216 7.73 -30.02 -24.31
CA LYS A 216 6.63 -29.15 -24.70
C LYS A 216 5.75 -28.78 -23.51
N GLU A 217 5.50 -29.75 -22.63
CA GLU A 217 4.76 -29.54 -21.39
C GLU A 217 5.48 -28.55 -20.49
N ALA A 218 6.80 -28.69 -20.29
CA ALA A 218 7.61 -27.77 -19.49
C ALA A 218 7.56 -26.32 -20.05
N LYS A 219 7.70 -26.17 -21.38
CA LYS A 219 7.61 -24.85 -22.02
C LYS A 219 6.23 -24.20 -21.88
N LEU A 220 5.15 -24.98 -21.97
CA LEU A 220 3.80 -24.44 -21.78
C LEU A 220 3.55 -24.03 -20.33
N LYS A 221 4.00 -24.82 -19.36
CA LYS A 221 3.94 -24.48 -17.95
C LYS A 221 4.76 -23.22 -17.64
N GLU A 222 5.97 -23.11 -18.17
CA GLU A 222 6.82 -21.92 -18.03
C GLU A 222 6.13 -20.67 -18.60
N LYS A 223 5.53 -20.78 -19.79
CA LYS A 223 4.77 -19.69 -20.40
C LYS A 223 3.57 -19.26 -19.53
N LEU A 224 2.82 -20.23 -19.01
CA LEU A 224 1.69 -19.99 -18.11
C LEU A 224 2.12 -19.25 -16.84
N PHE A 225 3.19 -19.72 -16.19
CA PHE A 225 3.72 -19.05 -14.99
C PHE A 225 4.23 -17.65 -15.28
N LYS A 226 4.85 -17.43 -16.43
CA LYS A 226 5.28 -16.09 -16.85
C LYS A 226 4.10 -15.15 -17.08
N GLU A 227 3.06 -15.60 -17.75
CA GLU A 227 1.82 -14.83 -17.95
C GLU A 227 1.13 -14.51 -16.63
N PHE A 228 1.08 -15.46 -15.71
CA PHE A 228 0.54 -15.26 -14.37
C PHE A 228 1.35 -14.23 -13.61
N SER A 229 2.69 -14.34 -13.60
CA SER A 229 3.56 -13.39 -12.91
C SER A 229 3.39 -11.96 -13.43
N VAL A 230 3.36 -11.78 -14.77
CA VAL A 230 3.17 -10.46 -15.39
C VAL A 230 1.82 -9.85 -15.02
N LYS A 231 0.74 -10.64 -15.08
CA LYS A 231 -0.60 -10.15 -14.70
C LYS A 231 -0.71 -9.83 -13.22
N SER A 232 -0.14 -10.67 -12.37
CA SER A 232 -0.12 -10.45 -10.92
C SER A 232 0.62 -9.16 -10.56
N GLU A 233 1.79 -8.93 -11.16
CA GLU A 233 2.59 -7.72 -10.96
C GLU A 233 1.84 -6.47 -11.45
N ARG A 234 1.15 -6.56 -12.59
CA ARG A 234 0.33 -5.47 -13.13
C ARG A 234 -0.81 -5.09 -12.18
N ILE A 235 -1.55 -6.08 -11.67
CA ILE A 235 -2.65 -5.86 -10.71
C ILE A 235 -2.09 -5.24 -9.41
N HIS A 236 -0.96 -5.76 -8.94
CA HIS A 236 -0.28 -5.20 -7.77
C HIS A 236 0.12 -3.72 -7.99
N THR A 237 0.77 -3.43 -9.11
CA THR A 237 1.16 -2.06 -9.49
C THR A 237 -0.02 -1.10 -9.54
N MET A 238 -1.16 -1.55 -10.10
CA MET A 238 -2.38 -0.77 -10.14
C MET A 238 -2.95 -0.48 -8.75
N ASN A 239 -2.97 -1.50 -7.89
CA ASN A 239 -3.44 -1.34 -6.52
C ASN A 239 -2.57 -0.34 -5.74
N GLN A 240 -1.25 -0.39 -5.93
CA GLN A 240 -0.35 0.58 -5.30
C GLN A 240 -0.53 2.01 -5.85
N LEU A 241 -0.72 2.16 -7.16
CA LEU A 241 -1.07 3.46 -7.75
C LEU A 241 -2.40 3.98 -7.20
N LEU A 242 -3.42 3.14 -7.14
CA LEU A 242 -4.72 3.52 -6.61
C LEU A 242 -4.61 3.96 -5.15
N LYS A 243 -3.85 3.23 -4.32
CA LYS A 243 -3.52 3.64 -2.93
C LYS A 243 -2.83 4.99 -2.89
N ALA A 244 -1.80 5.19 -3.71
CA ALA A 244 -1.07 6.44 -3.77
C ALA A 244 -1.96 7.65 -4.10
N TYR A 245 -2.94 7.47 -5.01
CA TYR A 245 -3.86 8.55 -5.39
C TYR A 245 -4.99 8.79 -4.40
N ALA A 246 -5.49 7.76 -3.73
CA ALA A 246 -6.70 7.84 -2.92
C ALA A 246 -6.44 7.99 -1.41
N LEU A 247 -5.32 7.47 -0.90
CA LEU A 247 -5.00 7.46 0.53
C LEU A 247 -3.85 8.38 0.93
N PHE A 248 -2.94 8.70 0.00
CA PHE A 248 -1.74 9.47 0.32
C PHE A 248 -1.81 10.88 -0.28
N GLU A 249 -1.74 11.89 0.57
CA GLU A 249 -1.76 13.30 0.18
C GLU A 249 -0.38 13.92 0.38
N LYS A 250 0.05 14.72 -0.62
CA LYS A 250 1.26 15.52 -0.52
C LYS A 250 1.13 16.54 0.61
N ASP A 251 2.23 16.81 1.28
CA ASP A 251 2.36 17.72 2.42
C ASP A 251 1.61 17.25 3.71
N ILE A 252 1.13 15.99 3.71
CA ILE A 252 0.55 15.32 4.88
C ILE A 252 1.35 14.04 5.17
N GLN A 253 1.26 13.01 4.32
CA GLN A 253 1.97 11.74 4.49
C GLN A 253 3.37 11.73 3.88
N TYR A 254 3.62 12.61 2.91
CA TYR A 254 4.92 12.72 2.25
C TYR A 254 5.14 14.13 1.70
N VAL A 255 6.39 14.48 1.49
CA VAL A 255 6.80 15.70 0.79
C VAL A 255 7.67 15.36 -0.41
N VAL A 256 7.80 16.31 -1.34
CA VAL A 256 8.73 16.19 -2.48
C VAL A 256 9.81 17.25 -2.32
N VAL A 257 11.04 16.81 -2.06
CA VAL A 257 12.21 17.65 -1.89
C VAL A 257 13.31 17.15 -2.85
N ASP A 258 13.96 18.02 -3.57
CA ASP A 258 15.05 17.69 -4.50
C ASP A 258 14.69 16.57 -5.49
N ASN A 259 13.48 16.59 -6.01
CA ASN A 259 12.94 15.57 -6.92
C ASN A 259 12.86 14.16 -6.33
N LYS A 260 12.72 14.05 -5.01
CA LYS A 260 12.56 12.81 -4.27
C LYS A 260 11.33 12.87 -3.36
N VAL A 261 10.66 11.74 -3.22
CA VAL A 261 9.58 11.56 -2.24
C VAL A 261 10.20 11.23 -0.88
N MET A 262 9.81 11.95 0.15
CA MET A 262 10.22 11.72 1.52
C MET A 262 9.00 11.55 2.41
N ILE A 263 9.02 10.52 3.27
CA ILE A 263 7.92 10.22 4.19
C ILE A 263 7.90 11.27 5.29
N VAL A 264 6.70 11.69 5.66
CA VAL A 264 6.44 12.54 6.85
C VAL A 264 5.81 11.67 7.93
N ASP A 265 6.35 11.73 9.12
CA ASP A 265 5.73 11.13 10.30
C ASP A 265 4.48 11.95 10.68
N GLU A 266 3.32 11.33 10.63
CA GLU A 266 2.04 11.99 10.87
C GLU A 266 1.91 12.50 12.33
N GLN A 267 2.62 11.91 13.28
CA GLN A 267 2.56 12.30 14.70
C GLN A 267 3.47 13.47 15.03
N THR A 268 4.69 13.45 14.47
CA THR A 268 5.72 14.46 14.79
C THR A 268 5.87 15.53 13.71
N GLY A 269 5.35 15.28 12.51
CA GLY A 269 5.55 16.15 11.34
C GLY A 269 6.99 16.16 10.80
N ARG A 270 7.85 15.26 11.28
CA ARG A 270 9.26 15.18 10.87
C ARG A 270 9.42 14.38 9.59
N ILE A 271 10.34 14.82 8.75
CA ILE A 271 10.73 14.07 7.55
C ILE A 271 11.60 12.89 7.99
N MET A 272 11.22 11.69 7.54
CA MET A 272 11.97 10.46 7.80
C MET A 272 12.94 10.21 6.64
N ASP A 273 14.16 10.70 6.80
CA ASP A 273 15.19 10.52 5.77
C ASP A 273 15.58 9.05 5.59
N GLY A 274 15.79 8.65 4.34
CA GLY A 274 16.17 7.28 3.97
C GLY A 274 15.09 6.21 4.12
N ARG A 275 13.90 6.53 4.64
CA ARG A 275 12.77 5.59 4.72
C ARG A 275 11.93 5.60 3.45
N ARG A 276 11.43 4.43 3.09
CA ARG A 276 10.55 4.22 1.94
C ARG A 276 9.34 3.38 2.34
N TYR A 277 8.20 3.62 1.71
CA TYR A 277 7.05 2.72 1.83
C TYR A 277 7.37 1.39 1.14
N SER A 278 6.90 0.29 1.73
CA SER A 278 7.07 -1.06 1.20
C SER A 278 6.17 -1.35 -0.01
N ASP A 279 6.36 -2.52 -0.59
CA ASP A 279 5.47 -3.16 -1.56
C ASP A 279 5.18 -2.34 -2.83
N GLY A 280 6.12 -1.50 -3.26
CA GLY A 280 5.94 -0.68 -4.47
C GLY A 280 5.12 0.60 -4.25
N LEU A 281 4.59 0.86 -3.05
CA LEU A 281 3.82 2.07 -2.76
C LEU A 281 4.66 3.34 -2.91
N HIS A 282 5.93 3.30 -2.49
CA HIS A 282 6.82 4.45 -2.65
C HIS A 282 7.02 4.82 -4.13
N GLN A 283 7.25 3.82 -4.97
CA GLN A 283 7.37 4.01 -6.43
C GLN A 283 6.07 4.50 -7.06
N ALA A 284 4.92 4.03 -6.56
CA ALA A 284 3.61 4.51 -6.99
C ALA A 284 3.43 6.01 -6.67
N ILE A 285 3.92 6.47 -5.51
CA ILE A 285 3.90 7.89 -5.14
C ILE A 285 4.91 8.68 -5.99
N GLU A 286 6.11 8.15 -6.23
CA GLU A 286 7.08 8.74 -7.13
C GLU A 286 6.50 8.92 -8.55
N ALA A 287 5.82 7.89 -9.06
CA ALA A 287 5.12 7.96 -10.34
C ALA A 287 3.99 9.01 -10.31
N LYS A 288 3.19 9.06 -9.27
CA LYS A 288 2.13 10.05 -9.07
C LYS A 288 2.67 11.47 -9.17
N GLU A 289 3.77 11.77 -8.50
CA GLU A 289 4.38 13.11 -8.43
C GLU A 289 5.28 13.44 -9.62
N ASN A 290 5.45 12.55 -10.60
CA ASN A 290 6.35 12.70 -11.75
C ASN A 290 7.81 12.92 -11.36
N VAL A 291 8.25 12.35 -10.26
CA VAL A 291 9.66 12.31 -9.88
C VAL A 291 10.32 11.02 -10.40
N LYS A 292 11.63 10.94 -10.32
CA LYS A 292 12.36 9.73 -10.74
C LYS A 292 11.94 8.55 -9.86
N ILE A 293 11.49 7.47 -10.51
CA ILE A 293 11.18 6.21 -9.83
C ILE A 293 12.49 5.51 -9.52
N GLU A 294 12.76 5.25 -8.24
CA GLU A 294 13.92 4.50 -7.81
C GLU A 294 13.61 3.00 -7.72
N ALA A 295 14.64 2.15 -7.81
CA ALA A 295 14.47 0.70 -7.72
C ALA A 295 13.77 0.28 -6.41
N ALA A 296 13.04 -0.84 -6.45
CA ALA A 296 12.45 -1.40 -5.25
C ALA A 296 13.54 -1.74 -4.23
N THR A 297 13.27 -1.48 -2.96
CA THR A 297 14.14 -1.87 -1.86
C THR A 297 13.49 -3.04 -1.12
N GLN A 298 14.27 -4.08 -0.85
CA GLN A 298 13.85 -5.17 0.03
C GLN A 298 14.24 -4.77 1.46
N THR A 299 13.30 -4.92 2.37
CA THR A 299 13.45 -4.60 3.81
C THR A 299 13.55 -5.88 4.61
#